data_0d833e2f72b395e56fbe80be3fe0501c
#
_entry.id   0d833e2f72b395e56fbe80be3fe0501c
#
_cell.length_a   1.000
_cell.length_b   1.000
_cell.length_c   1.000
_cell.angle_alpha   90.00
_cell.angle_beta   90.00
_cell.angle_gamma   90.00
#
_symmetry.space_group_name_H-M   'P 1'
#
loop_
_entity.id
_entity.type
_entity.pdbx_description
1 polymer ?
#
loop_
_entity_poly.entity_id
_entity_poly.type
_entity_poly.pdbx_seq_one_letter_code
_entity_poly.pdbx_strand_id
1 'polypeptide(L)'
;LATFGISIALQQLAKNIFGTQARPLTAPSWLDGALSINDDLSISYIRIAIILMGILFLLLLLFIMNRTRLGLEIRAVTQNPIMASNMGINPDRINMLTFGFGSAIAGIAGVAIGLFSKVTSELGTEYIVQSFMTVVVGGVGNIFGTLAGAALIGFLQKIIEWFNPSNTLAAQTYMIVFIILFIQ
;
A
#
# COMPACT_ATOMS: atom_id res chain seq x y z
N LEU A 1 -1.34 11.74 -17.80
CA LEU A 1 -0.03 11.97 -18.44
C LEU A 1 0.91 12.80 -17.55
N ALA A 2 0.44 13.95 -16.99
CA ALA A 2 1.25 14.80 -16.13
C ALA A 2 1.76 14.06 -14.87
N THR A 3 0.89 13.32 -14.20
CA THR A 3 1.25 12.51 -13.01
C THR A 3 2.29 11.44 -13.30
N PHE A 4 2.20 10.82 -14.47
CA PHE A 4 3.19 9.83 -14.93
C PHE A 4 4.56 10.48 -15.19
N GLY A 5 4.56 11.66 -15.82
CA GLY A 5 5.79 12.44 -16.05
C GLY A 5 6.46 12.86 -14.73
N ILE A 6 5.67 13.31 -13.75
CA ILE A 6 6.17 13.67 -12.42
C ILE A 6 6.75 12.43 -11.70
N SER A 7 6.09 11.28 -11.82
CA SER A 7 6.58 10.02 -11.22
C SER A 7 7.97 9.63 -11.76
N ILE A 8 8.15 9.68 -13.09
CA ILE A 8 9.45 9.40 -13.72
C ILE A 8 10.51 10.42 -13.30
N ALA A 9 10.15 11.70 -13.26
CA ALA A 9 11.07 12.76 -12.83
C ALA A 9 11.52 12.57 -11.38
N LEU A 10 10.60 12.22 -10.46
CA LEU A 10 10.93 11.92 -9.06
C LEU A 10 11.80 10.67 -8.92
N GLN A 11 11.53 9.60 -9.69
CA GLN A 11 12.38 8.42 -9.71
C GLN A 11 13.80 8.74 -10.20
N GLN A 12 13.91 9.52 -11.27
CA GLN A 12 15.22 9.93 -11.78
C GLN A 12 15.97 10.83 -10.81
N LEU A 13 15.27 11.73 -10.13
CA LEU A 13 15.84 12.59 -9.10
C LEU A 13 16.33 11.73 -7.90
N ALA A 14 15.55 10.74 -7.48
CA ALA A 14 15.98 9.80 -6.44
C ALA A 14 17.22 9.00 -6.86
N LYS A 15 17.31 8.53 -8.13
CA LYS A 15 18.49 7.86 -8.68
C LYS A 15 19.73 8.75 -8.67
N ASN A 16 19.56 10.03 -9.00
CA ASN A 16 20.67 10.98 -9.03
C ASN A 16 21.19 11.34 -7.63
N ILE A 17 20.30 11.45 -6.63
CA ILE A 17 20.69 11.83 -5.26
C ILE A 17 21.20 10.63 -4.47
N PHE A 18 20.51 9.49 -4.51
CA PHE A 18 20.78 8.31 -3.67
C PHE A 18 21.56 7.21 -4.40
N GLY A 19 21.72 7.32 -5.73
CA GLY A 19 22.34 6.28 -6.56
C GLY A 19 21.36 5.20 -6.99
N THR A 20 21.82 4.31 -7.87
CA THR A 20 21.03 3.21 -8.45
C THR A 20 21.11 1.91 -7.64
N GLN A 21 22.03 1.84 -6.68
CA GLN A 21 22.24 0.61 -5.90
C GLN A 21 21.16 0.41 -4.84
N ALA A 22 20.68 -0.83 -4.75
CA ALA A 22 19.75 -1.24 -3.70
C ALA A 22 20.43 -1.10 -2.32
N ARG A 23 19.83 -0.32 -1.43
CA ARG A 23 20.33 -0.11 -0.07
C ARG A 23 19.46 -0.87 0.92
N PRO A 24 20.04 -1.77 1.74
CA PRO A 24 19.30 -2.33 2.86
C PRO A 24 19.12 -1.24 3.92
N LEU A 25 17.90 -1.09 4.44
CA LEU A 25 17.68 -0.30 5.64
C LEU A 25 18.06 -1.16 6.85
N THR A 26 19.01 -0.67 7.66
CA THR A 26 19.30 -1.28 8.94
C THR A 26 18.20 -0.92 9.93
N ALA A 27 17.51 -1.93 10.45
CA ALA A 27 16.54 -1.72 11.52
C ALA A 27 17.25 -1.17 12.77
N PRO A 28 16.57 -0.32 13.58
CA PRO A 28 17.10 0.08 14.87
C PRO A 28 17.37 -1.13 15.77
N SER A 29 18.39 -1.07 16.61
CA SER A 29 18.85 -2.17 17.46
C SER A 29 17.77 -2.76 18.39
N TRP A 30 16.73 -2.00 18.72
CA TRP A 30 15.59 -2.46 19.50
C TRP A 30 14.57 -3.30 18.69
N LEU A 31 14.65 -3.28 17.35
CA LEU A 31 13.86 -4.12 16.44
C LEU A 31 14.67 -5.34 15.92
N ASP A 32 15.97 -5.38 16.17
CA ASP A 32 16.89 -6.46 15.77
C ASP A 32 16.76 -7.66 16.71
N GLY A 33 15.56 -8.23 16.83
CA GLY A 33 15.29 -9.40 17.64
C GLY A 33 14.28 -10.31 16.97
N ALA A 34 14.28 -11.57 17.37
CA ALA A 34 13.27 -12.54 17.00
C ALA A 34 12.67 -13.18 18.25
N LEU A 35 11.34 -13.28 18.31
CA LEU A 35 10.66 -14.14 19.28
C LEU A 35 10.80 -15.58 18.79
N SER A 36 11.64 -16.37 19.46
CA SER A 36 11.64 -17.82 19.31
C SER A 36 10.50 -18.41 20.13
N ILE A 37 9.44 -18.86 19.45
CA ILE A 37 8.32 -19.55 20.10
C ILE A 37 8.65 -21.04 20.26
N ASN A 38 9.41 -21.60 19.30
CA ASN A 38 9.98 -22.95 19.32
C ASN A 38 11.29 -22.93 18.53
N ASP A 39 12.10 -23.99 18.64
CA ASP A 39 13.39 -24.14 17.95
C ASP A 39 13.29 -23.99 16.42
N ASP A 40 12.09 -24.23 15.83
CA ASP A 40 11.81 -24.13 14.39
C ASP A 40 11.04 -22.87 13.96
N LEU A 41 10.48 -22.08 14.90
CA LEU A 41 9.61 -20.92 14.60
C LEU A 41 10.16 -19.66 15.27
N SER A 42 10.83 -18.83 14.47
CA SER A 42 11.27 -17.49 14.88
C SER A 42 10.50 -16.41 14.12
N ILE A 43 9.84 -15.51 14.84
CA ILE A 43 9.14 -14.35 14.27
C ILE A 43 9.99 -13.12 14.57
N SER A 44 10.49 -12.45 13.52
CA SER A 44 11.22 -11.19 13.66
C SER A 44 10.31 -10.09 14.22
N TYR A 45 10.83 -9.29 15.16
CA TYR A 45 10.13 -8.11 15.71
C TYR A 45 9.73 -7.11 14.63
N ILE A 46 10.50 -7.02 13.54
CA ILE A 46 10.18 -6.17 12.38
C ILE A 46 8.83 -6.54 11.78
N ARG A 47 8.53 -7.84 11.62
CA ARG A 47 7.24 -8.29 11.06
C ARG A 47 6.07 -7.92 11.97
N ILE A 48 6.25 -8.08 13.27
CA ILE A 48 5.23 -7.71 14.26
C ILE A 48 5.01 -6.19 14.23
N ALA A 49 6.07 -5.41 14.18
CA ALA A 49 6.01 -3.95 14.11
C ALA A 49 5.28 -3.45 12.85
N ILE A 50 5.55 -4.07 11.68
CA ILE A 50 4.86 -3.73 10.43
C ILE A 50 3.36 -4.03 10.51
N ILE A 51 2.98 -5.19 11.09
CA ILE A 51 1.56 -5.55 11.27
C ILE A 51 0.87 -4.57 12.21
N LEU A 52 1.49 -4.24 13.35
CA LEU A 52 0.94 -3.28 14.30
C LEU A 52 0.81 -1.89 13.70
N MET A 53 1.81 -1.44 12.95
CA MET A 53 1.78 -0.17 12.23
C MET A 53 0.66 -0.17 11.19
N GLY A 54 0.50 -1.24 10.41
CA GLY A 54 -0.58 -1.38 9.43
C GLY A 54 -1.96 -1.31 10.09
N ILE A 55 -2.17 -2.00 11.20
CA ILE A 55 -3.42 -1.96 11.97
C ILE A 55 -3.67 -0.55 12.52
N LEU A 56 -2.66 0.10 13.08
CA LEU A 56 -2.76 1.46 13.61
C LEU A 56 -3.19 2.44 12.52
N PHE A 57 -2.55 2.40 11.34
CA PHE A 57 -2.91 3.28 10.22
C PHE A 57 -4.30 2.98 9.68
N LEU A 58 -4.70 1.72 9.63
CA LEU A 58 -6.05 1.33 9.21
C LEU A 58 -7.10 1.89 10.19
N LEU A 59 -6.88 1.76 11.49
CA LEU A 59 -7.78 2.31 12.50
C LEU A 59 -7.84 3.83 12.42
N LEU A 60 -6.70 4.50 12.22
CA LEU A 60 -6.63 5.95 12.05
C LEU A 60 -7.39 6.41 10.81
N LEU A 61 -7.24 5.70 9.68
CA LEU A 61 -7.97 5.98 8.45
C LEU A 61 -9.48 5.80 8.64
N LEU A 62 -9.91 4.69 9.25
CA LEU A 62 -11.32 4.44 9.58
C LEU A 62 -11.88 5.51 10.52
N PHE A 63 -11.11 5.94 11.51
CA PHE A 63 -11.48 7.01 12.41
C PHE A 63 -11.67 8.34 11.67
N ILE A 64 -10.70 8.72 10.81
CA ILE A 64 -10.79 9.93 10.00
C ILE A 64 -12.04 9.88 9.09
N MET A 65 -12.23 8.77 8.38
CA MET A 65 -13.33 8.62 7.42
C MET A 65 -14.71 8.57 8.07
N ASN A 66 -14.84 7.99 9.27
CA ASN A 66 -16.14 7.77 9.90
C ASN A 66 -16.50 8.79 10.97
N ARG A 67 -15.51 9.43 11.61
CA ARG A 67 -15.71 10.27 12.79
C ARG A 67 -15.33 11.74 12.58
N THR A 68 -14.72 12.12 11.47
CA THR A 68 -14.32 13.51 11.22
C THR A 68 -15.15 14.17 10.13
N ARG A 69 -15.17 15.51 10.15
CA ARG A 69 -15.81 16.32 9.09
C ARG A 69 -15.17 16.09 7.73
N LEU A 70 -13.85 15.89 7.70
CA LEU A 70 -13.13 15.58 6.46
C LEU A 70 -13.67 14.32 5.77
N GLY A 71 -13.92 13.25 6.52
CA GLY A 71 -14.47 12.03 5.94
C GLY A 71 -15.89 12.22 5.38
N LEU A 72 -16.69 13.09 6.00
CA LEU A 72 -18.02 13.44 5.49
C LEU A 72 -17.92 14.27 4.21
N GLU A 73 -17.05 15.28 4.19
CA GLU A 73 -16.80 16.13 3.03
C GLU A 73 -16.24 15.34 1.83
N ILE A 74 -15.29 14.43 2.08
CA ILE A 74 -14.75 13.53 1.06
C ILE A 74 -15.86 12.70 0.43
N ARG A 75 -16.74 12.08 1.23
CA ARG A 75 -17.87 11.30 0.72
C ARG A 75 -18.86 12.15 -0.07
N ALA A 76 -19.16 13.36 0.40
CA ALA A 76 -20.05 14.27 -0.29
C ALA A 76 -19.49 14.68 -1.68
N VAL A 77 -18.22 15.06 -1.75
CA VAL A 77 -17.54 15.42 -3.00
C VAL A 77 -17.43 14.22 -3.96
N THR A 78 -17.17 13.02 -3.43
CA THR A 78 -17.06 11.81 -4.25
C THR A 78 -18.41 11.39 -4.85
N GLN A 79 -19.53 11.63 -4.15
CA GLN A 79 -20.86 11.32 -4.65
C GLN A 79 -21.34 12.34 -5.69
N ASN A 80 -21.23 13.62 -5.37
CA ASN A 80 -21.64 14.69 -6.28
C ASN A 80 -20.90 16.00 -5.99
N PRO A 81 -19.82 16.31 -6.74
CA PRO A 81 -19.02 17.50 -6.51
C PRO A 81 -19.79 18.81 -6.71
N ILE A 82 -20.78 18.84 -7.63
CA ILE A 82 -21.57 20.01 -7.91
C ILE A 82 -22.51 20.33 -6.73
N MET A 83 -23.20 19.32 -6.21
CA MET A 83 -24.06 19.47 -5.04
C MET A 83 -23.26 19.83 -3.78
N ALA A 84 -22.09 19.23 -3.59
CA ALA A 84 -21.20 19.56 -2.48
C ALA A 84 -20.77 21.04 -2.54
N SER A 85 -20.42 21.52 -3.73
CA SER A 85 -20.07 22.92 -3.97
C SER A 85 -21.23 23.88 -3.63
N ASN A 86 -22.47 23.55 -4.01
CA ASN A 86 -23.64 24.32 -3.68
C ASN A 86 -23.93 24.39 -2.17
N MET A 87 -23.48 23.41 -1.42
CA MET A 87 -23.55 23.38 0.04
C MET A 87 -22.35 24.06 0.75
N GLY A 88 -21.48 24.73 -0.02
CA GLY A 88 -20.35 25.50 0.50
C GLY A 88 -19.07 24.67 0.72
N ILE A 89 -19.04 23.43 0.28
CA ILE A 89 -17.83 22.59 0.31
C ILE A 89 -17.01 22.88 -0.94
N ASN A 90 -15.74 23.19 -0.77
CA ASN A 90 -14.82 23.39 -1.91
C ASN A 90 -14.25 22.04 -2.38
N PRO A 91 -14.68 21.51 -3.57
CA PRO A 91 -14.23 20.20 -4.04
C PRO A 91 -12.72 20.14 -4.29
N ASP A 92 -12.12 21.22 -4.81
CA ASP A 92 -10.68 21.24 -5.12
C ASP A 92 -9.84 21.11 -3.87
N ARG A 93 -10.23 21.81 -2.80
CA ARG A 93 -9.55 21.71 -1.49
C ARG A 93 -9.66 20.29 -0.91
N ILE A 94 -10.83 19.68 -1.01
CA ILE A 94 -11.06 18.32 -0.51
C ILE A 94 -10.27 17.30 -1.33
N ASN A 95 -10.25 17.43 -2.65
CA ASN A 95 -9.44 16.57 -3.53
C ASN A 95 -7.94 16.69 -3.21
N MET A 96 -7.44 17.91 -3.00
CA MET A 96 -6.05 18.15 -2.63
C MET A 96 -5.70 17.51 -1.28
N LEU A 97 -6.55 17.65 -0.27
CA LEU A 97 -6.37 17.03 1.04
C LEU A 97 -6.40 15.50 0.94
N THR A 98 -7.37 14.94 0.22
CA THR A 98 -7.49 13.48 0.01
C THR A 98 -6.27 12.91 -0.67
N PHE A 99 -5.77 13.58 -1.72
CA PHE A 99 -4.54 13.20 -2.40
C PHE A 99 -3.32 13.28 -1.47
N GLY A 100 -3.23 14.36 -0.68
CA GLY A 100 -2.16 14.52 0.31
C GLY A 100 -2.16 13.42 1.36
N PHE A 101 -3.33 13.05 1.90
CA PHE A 101 -3.47 11.92 2.83
C PHE A 101 -3.08 10.58 2.19
N GLY A 102 -3.52 10.33 0.95
CA GLY A 102 -3.14 9.12 0.21
C GLY A 102 -1.63 9.02 0.01
N SER A 103 -1.00 10.13 -0.37
CA SER A 103 0.46 10.20 -0.56
C SER A 103 1.23 10.00 0.75
N ALA A 104 0.73 10.55 1.87
CA ALA A 104 1.34 10.34 3.18
C ALA A 104 1.29 8.87 3.61
N ILE A 105 0.14 8.21 3.45
CA ILE A 105 -0.03 6.78 3.76
C ILE A 105 0.88 5.93 2.87
N ALA A 106 0.97 6.25 1.57
CA ALA A 106 1.87 5.56 0.64
C ALA A 106 3.34 5.72 1.05
N GLY A 107 3.75 6.91 1.50
CA GLY A 107 5.10 7.16 2.02
C GLY A 107 5.43 6.29 3.24
N ILE A 108 4.51 6.19 4.19
CA ILE A 108 4.67 5.36 5.38
C ILE A 108 4.72 3.87 5.02
N ALA A 109 3.86 3.42 4.10
CA ALA A 109 3.89 2.05 3.58
C ALA A 109 5.23 1.76 2.89
N GLY A 110 5.79 2.72 2.15
CA GLY A 110 7.11 2.61 1.53
C GLY A 110 8.24 2.41 2.56
N VAL A 111 8.20 3.13 3.69
CA VAL A 111 9.15 2.92 4.80
C VAL A 111 9.00 1.52 5.40
N ALA A 112 7.75 1.08 5.65
CA ALA A 112 7.49 -0.25 6.19
C ALA A 112 8.00 -1.37 5.27
N ILE A 113 7.79 -1.24 3.96
CA ILE A 113 8.32 -2.18 2.95
C ILE A 113 9.84 -2.13 2.92
N GLY A 114 10.44 -0.94 3.02
CA GLY A 114 11.90 -0.75 3.03
C GLY A 114 12.59 -1.44 4.20
N LEU A 115 11.93 -1.58 5.35
CA LEU A 115 12.45 -2.36 6.49
C LEU A 115 12.47 -3.88 6.23
N PHE A 116 11.61 -4.35 5.34
CA PHE A 116 11.49 -5.76 5.01
C PHE A 116 12.25 -6.14 3.73
N SER A 117 12.40 -5.20 2.81
CA SER A 117 13.01 -5.39 1.50
C SER A 117 14.13 -4.37 1.26
N LYS A 118 14.98 -4.63 0.26
CA LYS A 118 16.00 -3.64 -0.16
C LYS A 118 15.30 -2.46 -0.83
N VAL A 119 15.66 -1.24 -0.42
CA VAL A 119 15.12 -0.02 -1.02
C VAL A 119 15.78 0.24 -2.35
N THR A 120 14.98 0.27 -3.41
CA THR A 120 15.36 0.66 -4.76
C THR A 120 14.51 1.85 -5.22
N SER A 121 15.01 2.64 -6.15
CA SER A 121 14.24 3.74 -6.73
C SER A 121 13.03 3.30 -7.55
N GLU A 122 12.92 2.01 -7.87
CA GLU A 122 11.83 1.40 -8.66
C GLU A 122 10.79 0.65 -7.81
N LEU A 123 10.99 0.62 -6.50
CA LEU A 123 10.13 -0.10 -5.54
C LEU A 123 8.65 0.29 -5.70
N GLY A 124 8.35 1.59 -5.89
CA GLY A 124 6.99 2.06 -6.13
C GLY A 124 6.36 1.50 -7.41
N THR A 125 7.14 1.31 -8.46
CA THR A 125 6.65 0.74 -9.73
C THR A 125 6.34 -0.75 -9.59
N GLU A 126 7.12 -1.48 -8.82
CA GLU A 126 6.91 -2.89 -8.54
C GLU A 126 5.59 -3.14 -7.78
N TYR A 127 5.29 -2.28 -6.80
CA TYR A 127 4.07 -2.43 -5.99
C TYR A 127 2.82 -1.77 -6.60
N ILE A 128 2.94 -0.92 -7.64
CA ILE A 128 1.78 -0.21 -8.20
C ILE A 128 0.76 -1.18 -8.80
N VAL A 129 1.22 -2.20 -9.52
CA VAL A 129 0.35 -3.20 -10.16
C VAL A 129 -0.39 -4.01 -9.10
N GLN A 130 0.33 -4.47 -8.07
CA GLN A 130 -0.24 -5.24 -6.97
C GLN A 130 -1.25 -4.43 -6.15
N SER A 131 -0.95 -3.16 -5.88
CA SER A 131 -1.87 -2.24 -5.19
C SER A 131 -3.12 -1.98 -6.00
N PHE A 132 -2.99 -1.78 -7.31
CA PHE A 132 -4.13 -1.59 -8.22
C PHE A 132 -5.04 -2.83 -8.24
N MET A 133 -4.46 -4.02 -8.37
CA MET A 133 -5.21 -5.28 -8.30
C MET A 133 -5.96 -5.43 -6.98
N THR A 134 -5.31 -5.10 -5.88
CA THR A 134 -5.92 -5.16 -4.54
C THR A 134 -7.16 -4.28 -4.45
N VAL A 135 -7.10 -3.07 -5.00
CA VAL A 135 -8.23 -2.14 -5.01
C VAL A 135 -9.35 -2.62 -5.94
N VAL A 136 -9.02 -3.20 -7.10
CA VAL A 136 -10.02 -3.74 -8.04
C VAL A 136 -10.75 -4.94 -7.41
N VAL A 137 -10.02 -5.89 -6.84
CA VAL A 137 -10.60 -7.08 -6.19
C VAL A 137 -11.40 -6.70 -4.94
N GLY A 138 -10.90 -5.76 -4.16
CA GLY A 138 -11.57 -5.31 -2.93
C GLY A 138 -12.76 -4.40 -3.15
N GLY A 139 -12.89 -3.83 -4.34
CA GLY A 139 -13.92 -2.86 -4.70
C GLY A 139 -13.52 -1.41 -4.40
N VAL A 140 -13.60 -0.57 -5.43
CA VAL A 140 -13.27 0.86 -5.33
C VAL A 140 -14.23 1.54 -4.34
N GLY A 141 -13.68 2.24 -3.35
CA GLY A 141 -14.48 2.97 -2.35
C GLY A 141 -14.87 2.14 -1.11
N ASN A 142 -14.57 0.85 -1.07
CA ASN A 142 -14.83 0.00 0.09
C ASN A 142 -13.53 -0.38 0.81
N ILE A 143 -13.24 0.28 1.94
CA ILE A 143 -12.02 0.06 2.72
C ILE A 143 -11.95 -1.39 3.26
N PHE A 144 -13.07 -1.94 3.74
CA PHE A 144 -13.10 -3.31 4.24
C PHE A 144 -12.93 -4.34 3.12
N GLY A 145 -13.53 -4.08 1.94
CA GLY A 145 -13.33 -4.89 0.74
C GLY A 145 -11.87 -4.89 0.30
N THR A 146 -11.24 -3.72 0.25
CA THR A 146 -9.82 -3.58 -0.11
C THR A 146 -8.91 -4.31 0.88
N LEU A 147 -9.22 -4.26 2.20
CA LEU A 147 -8.48 -5.00 3.21
C LEU A 147 -8.60 -6.53 3.01
N ALA A 148 -9.82 -7.00 2.79
CA ALA A 148 -10.07 -8.41 2.51
C ALA A 148 -9.38 -8.86 1.21
N GLY A 149 -9.44 -8.03 0.16
CA GLY A 149 -8.73 -8.24 -1.10
C GLY A 149 -7.21 -8.33 -0.91
N ALA A 150 -6.62 -7.42 -0.12
CA ALA A 150 -5.19 -7.45 0.21
C ALA A 150 -4.79 -8.74 0.94
N ALA A 151 -5.59 -9.15 1.93
CA ALA A 151 -5.34 -10.38 2.69
C ALA A 151 -5.43 -11.62 1.79
N LEU A 152 -6.45 -11.67 0.93
CA LEU A 152 -6.68 -12.78 0.00
C LEU A 152 -5.54 -12.87 -1.02
N ILE A 153 -5.15 -11.74 -1.63
CA ILE A 153 -4.05 -11.68 -2.60
C ILE A 153 -2.73 -12.09 -1.94
N GLY A 154 -2.42 -11.55 -0.76
CA GLY A 154 -1.20 -11.92 -0.04
C GLY A 154 -1.16 -13.39 0.37
N PHE A 155 -2.28 -13.97 0.78
CA PHE A 155 -2.38 -15.39 1.11
C PHE A 155 -2.18 -16.28 -0.12
N LEU A 156 -2.85 -15.97 -1.24
CA LEU A 156 -2.68 -16.69 -2.50
C LEU A 156 -1.24 -16.62 -3.00
N GLN A 157 -0.61 -15.44 -2.93
CA GLN A 157 0.79 -15.25 -3.31
C GLN A 157 1.70 -16.19 -2.51
N LYS A 158 1.50 -16.29 -1.20
CA LYS A 158 2.31 -17.18 -0.35
C LYS A 158 2.07 -18.66 -0.63
N ILE A 159 0.87 -19.07 -0.95
CA ILE A 159 0.58 -20.44 -1.38
C ILE A 159 1.31 -20.76 -2.68
N ILE A 160 1.24 -19.88 -3.69
CA ILE A 160 1.88 -20.09 -4.98
C ILE A 160 3.41 -20.13 -4.84
N GLU A 161 4.00 -19.25 -4.03
CA GLU A 161 5.43 -19.26 -3.70
C GLU A 161 5.85 -20.57 -3.03
N TRP A 162 4.99 -21.15 -2.17
CA TRP A 162 5.27 -22.43 -1.51
C TRP A 162 5.30 -23.60 -2.51
N PHE A 163 4.42 -23.59 -3.52
CA PHE A 163 4.40 -24.61 -4.58
C PHE A 163 5.52 -24.42 -5.62
N ASN A 164 5.98 -23.19 -5.86
CA ASN A 164 7.01 -22.87 -6.85
C ASN A 164 8.08 -21.92 -6.27
N PRO A 165 8.98 -22.40 -5.41
CA PRO A 165 9.96 -21.54 -4.74
C PRO A 165 11.02 -20.93 -5.67
N SER A 166 11.18 -21.47 -6.90
CA SER A 166 12.20 -21.02 -7.86
C SER A 166 11.78 -19.88 -8.79
N ASN A 167 10.51 -19.44 -8.78
CA ASN A 167 10.02 -18.51 -9.81
C ASN A 167 8.97 -17.54 -9.25
N THR A 168 9.41 -16.49 -8.52
CA THR A 168 8.55 -15.45 -7.97
C THR A 168 7.77 -14.68 -9.05
N LEU A 169 8.33 -14.53 -10.26
CA LEU A 169 7.65 -13.92 -11.42
C LEU A 169 6.49 -14.78 -11.92
N ALA A 170 6.62 -16.11 -11.90
CA ALA A 170 5.52 -17.00 -12.26
C ALA A 170 4.36 -16.88 -11.24
N ALA A 171 4.66 -16.72 -9.96
CA ALA A 171 3.64 -16.51 -8.93
C ALA A 171 2.81 -15.26 -9.20
N GLN A 172 3.44 -14.15 -9.58
CA GLN A 172 2.74 -12.91 -9.96
C GLN A 172 1.87 -13.10 -11.20
N THR A 173 2.36 -13.81 -12.20
CA THR A 173 1.61 -14.10 -13.44
C THR A 173 0.38 -14.97 -13.17
N TYR A 174 0.51 -16.02 -12.35
CA TYR A 174 -0.63 -16.87 -11.96
C TYR A 174 -1.67 -16.11 -11.15
N MET A 175 -1.26 -15.17 -10.31
CA MET A 175 -2.16 -14.30 -9.57
C MET A 175 -2.97 -13.41 -10.52
N ILE A 176 -2.34 -12.83 -11.54
CA ILE A 176 -3.01 -12.00 -12.54
C ILE A 176 -4.08 -12.82 -13.27
N VAL A 177 -3.72 -14.02 -13.70
CA VAL A 177 -4.64 -14.93 -14.40
C VAL A 177 -5.80 -15.35 -13.50
N PHE A 178 -5.54 -15.67 -12.22
CA PHE A 178 -6.57 -16.04 -11.27
C PHE A 178 -7.56 -14.89 -11.00
N ILE A 179 -7.05 -13.66 -10.86
CA ILE A 179 -7.89 -12.47 -10.66
C ILE A 179 -8.76 -12.20 -11.89
N ILE A 180 -8.19 -12.33 -13.09
CA ILE A 180 -8.94 -12.15 -14.35
C ILE A 180 -10.07 -13.19 -14.45
N LEU A 181 -9.79 -14.44 -14.10
CA LEU A 181 -10.79 -15.52 -14.10
C LEU A 181 -11.89 -15.33 -13.04
N PHE A 182 -11.57 -14.67 -11.92
CA PHE A 182 -12.54 -14.43 -10.84
C PHE A 182 -13.44 -13.24 -11.10
N ILE A 183 -13.03 -12.29 -11.94
CA ILE A 183 -13.80 -11.09 -12.32
C ILE A 183 -14.75 -11.38 -13.51
N GLN A 184 -14.53 -12.45 -14.26
CA GLN A 184 -15.40 -12.91 -15.35
C GLN A 184 -16.61 -13.72 -14.83
#